data_794f78b75b2af9f32d84fc8b954ec541
#
_entry.id   794f78b75b2af9f32d84fc8b954ec541
#
_cell.length_a   1.000
_cell.length_b   1.000
_cell.length_c   1.000
_cell.angle_alpha   90.00
_cell.angle_beta   90.00
_cell.angle_gamma   90.00
#
_symmetry.space_group_name_H-M   'P 1'
#
loop_
_entity.id
_entity.type
_entity.pdbx_description
1 polymer ?
#
loop_
_entity_poly.entity_id
_entity_poly.type
_entity_poly.pdbx_seq_one_letter_code
_entity_poly.pdbx_strand_id
1 'polypeptide(L)'
;MIGQHSKNIQSKKTSIFLSAMNSSYDIKDFNLEVIEASFQVPVVVDFWAEWCGPCKVLGPLLEELAQNANGAWKLAKLNTEEFPDLAKEFGIRGIPAVKMFVEGKSVDEFVGALPKYQVEYWLQKTLPSRYRKDILAAEYLAAEGKPDEAMPVLEIVLQNEPENIEARVMLARLVLFNDPKRAGDLLEKTEEPLYGEQIESIRAMSRLLVLKTDPSALPDSPGRPYYINGIEALAKQDFDAALRAFIDVLKEDRYYDDDGPRKACIAIFKYLGEEHELSQKYRREFSSALYV
;
A
#
# COMPACT_ATOMS: atom_id res chain seq x y z
N MET A 1 35.20 15.44 43.40
CA MET A 1 35.35 14.38 42.39
C MET A 1 34.11 14.24 41.52
N ILE A 2 33.75 15.28 40.73
CA ILE A 2 32.56 15.26 39.83
C ILE A 2 32.92 15.62 38.37
N GLY A 3 34.21 15.67 38.03
CA GLY A 3 34.66 16.19 36.72
C GLY A 3 35.07 15.13 35.67
N GLN A 4 35.17 13.85 35.98
CA GLN A 4 35.73 12.82 35.08
C GLN A 4 34.68 11.94 34.37
N HIS A 5 33.45 11.87 34.86
CA HIS A 5 32.39 11.03 34.26
C HIS A 5 31.74 11.69 33.00
N SER A 6 31.73 13.01 32.95
CA SER A 6 31.08 13.75 31.82
C SER A 6 31.90 13.71 30.52
N LYS A 7 33.23 13.65 30.61
CA LYS A 7 34.14 13.60 29.44
C LYS A 7 34.16 12.24 28.73
N ASN A 8 33.84 11.15 29.44
CA ASN A 8 33.87 9.78 28.90
C ASN A 8 32.61 9.43 28.11
N ILE A 9 31.48 10.11 28.38
CA ILE A 9 30.24 9.90 27.63
C ILE A 9 30.27 10.68 26.32
N GLN A 10 30.88 11.87 26.33
CA GLN A 10 31.02 12.70 25.12
C GLN A 10 32.02 12.07 24.11
N SER A 11 33.13 11.49 24.60
CA SER A 11 34.11 10.83 23.73
C SER A 11 33.60 9.51 23.13
N LYS A 12 32.76 8.75 23.86
CA LYS A 12 32.11 7.55 23.31
C LYS A 12 31.03 7.90 22.26
N LYS A 13 30.24 8.96 22.45
CA LYS A 13 29.27 9.42 21.43
C LYS A 13 29.96 9.93 20.18
N THR A 14 31.07 10.66 20.31
CA THR A 14 31.85 11.16 19.16
C THR A 14 32.56 10.01 18.44
N SER A 15 33.06 8.98 19.15
CA SER A 15 33.67 7.79 18.54
C SER A 15 32.66 6.93 17.79
N ILE A 16 31.41 6.81 18.27
CA ILE A 16 30.33 6.10 17.58
C ILE A 16 29.88 6.89 16.35
N PHE A 17 29.86 8.22 16.40
CA PHE A 17 29.54 9.08 15.25
C PHE A 17 30.64 9.08 14.18
N LEU A 18 31.92 9.06 14.56
CA LEU A 18 33.05 8.96 13.62
C LEU A 18 33.24 7.54 13.04
N SER A 19 32.83 6.50 13.74
CA SER A 19 32.80 5.12 13.22
C SER A 19 31.72 4.92 12.15
N ALA A 20 30.66 5.74 12.16
CA ALA A 20 29.63 5.72 11.13
C ALA A 20 30.03 6.41 9.81
N MET A 21 31.14 7.15 9.79
CA MET A 21 31.60 7.91 8.60
C MET A 21 32.60 7.14 7.74
N ASN A 22 32.92 5.89 8.03
CA ASN A 22 33.81 5.01 7.24
C ASN A 22 33.22 3.60 7.09
N SER A 23 31.92 3.49 6.87
CA SER A 23 31.32 2.20 6.51
C SER A 23 31.55 1.97 5.01
N SER A 24 32.48 1.08 4.69
CA SER A 24 32.52 0.47 3.36
C SER A 24 31.16 -0.19 3.15
N TYR A 25 30.48 0.16 2.06
CA TYR A 25 29.23 -0.50 1.64
C TYR A 25 29.51 -1.88 1.02
N ASP A 26 30.79 -2.22 0.79
CA ASP A 26 31.20 -3.49 0.20
C ASP A 26 30.97 -4.62 1.21
N ILE A 27 30.15 -5.59 0.83
CA ILE A 27 29.77 -6.71 1.70
C ILE A 27 30.81 -7.83 1.67
N LYS A 28 30.89 -8.54 2.80
CA LYS A 28 31.74 -9.74 2.96
C LYS A 28 30.89 -11.00 3.13
N ASP A 29 29.70 -10.88 3.67
CA ASP A 29 28.78 -11.98 3.92
C ASP A 29 27.38 -11.57 3.44
N PHE A 30 27.00 -12.09 2.28
CA PHE A 30 25.70 -11.78 1.68
C PHE A 30 24.52 -12.24 2.54
N ASN A 31 24.64 -13.42 3.15
CA ASN A 31 23.55 -13.95 3.97
C ASN A 31 23.29 -13.06 5.19
N LEU A 32 24.34 -12.70 5.90
CA LEU A 32 24.23 -11.87 7.10
C LEU A 32 23.88 -10.43 6.79
N GLU A 33 24.58 -9.82 5.81
CA GLU A 33 24.52 -8.39 5.57
C GLU A 33 23.35 -7.98 4.65
N VAL A 34 22.78 -8.93 3.87
CA VAL A 34 21.65 -8.70 2.98
C VAL A 34 20.43 -9.48 3.43
N ILE A 35 20.50 -10.81 3.43
CA ILE A 35 19.32 -11.65 3.69
C ILE A 35 18.80 -11.43 5.12
N GLU A 36 19.62 -11.70 6.14
CA GLU A 36 19.21 -11.54 7.55
C GLU A 36 18.94 -10.07 7.91
N ALA A 37 19.79 -9.15 7.42
CA ALA A 37 19.59 -7.73 7.67
C ALA A 37 18.25 -7.21 7.10
N SER A 38 17.78 -7.77 5.97
CA SER A 38 16.54 -7.34 5.31
C SER A 38 15.25 -7.66 6.09
N PHE A 39 15.32 -8.50 7.14
CA PHE A 39 14.23 -8.69 8.09
C PHE A 39 14.07 -7.53 9.09
N GLN A 40 15.09 -6.67 9.21
CA GLN A 40 15.06 -5.53 10.12
C GLN A 40 14.86 -4.21 9.37
N VAL A 41 15.50 -4.08 8.20
CA VAL A 41 15.47 -2.88 7.37
C VAL A 41 15.70 -3.28 5.91
N PRO A 42 14.99 -2.71 4.94
CA PRO A 42 15.22 -2.99 3.53
C PRO A 42 16.69 -2.81 3.14
N VAL A 43 17.21 -3.71 2.32
CA VAL A 43 18.59 -3.65 1.83
C VAL A 43 18.59 -3.49 0.32
N VAL A 44 19.19 -2.41 -0.17
CA VAL A 44 19.43 -2.17 -1.59
C VAL A 44 20.81 -2.70 -1.94
N VAL A 45 20.89 -3.66 -2.85
CA VAL A 45 22.17 -4.26 -3.29
C VAL A 45 22.53 -3.74 -4.65
N ASP A 46 23.71 -3.08 -4.74
CA ASP A 46 24.35 -2.66 -5.99
C ASP A 46 25.32 -3.74 -6.48
N PHE A 47 24.99 -4.42 -7.55
CA PHE A 47 25.85 -5.38 -8.22
C PHE A 47 26.75 -4.62 -9.21
N TRP A 48 28.04 -4.58 -8.93
CA TRP A 48 29.02 -3.76 -9.65
C TRP A 48 30.32 -4.50 -9.96
N ALA A 49 31.22 -3.86 -10.71
CA ALA A 49 32.61 -4.30 -10.89
C ALA A 49 33.53 -3.09 -11.16
N GLU A 50 34.84 -3.24 -10.91
CA GLU A 50 35.81 -2.14 -11.06
C GLU A 50 35.94 -1.61 -12.50
N TRP A 51 35.80 -2.47 -13.50
CA TRP A 51 35.88 -2.07 -14.92
C TRP A 51 34.60 -1.44 -15.45
N CYS A 52 33.51 -1.47 -14.70
CA CYS A 52 32.20 -0.97 -15.12
C CYS A 52 32.11 0.56 -15.02
N GLY A 53 32.23 1.25 -16.16
CA GLY A 53 32.13 2.72 -16.23
C GLY A 53 30.82 3.28 -15.68
N PRO A 54 29.64 2.76 -16.10
CA PRO A 54 28.34 3.20 -15.58
C PRO A 54 28.16 2.95 -14.07
N CYS A 55 28.77 1.89 -13.49
CA CYS A 55 28.73 1.64 -12.05
C CYS A 55 29.43 2.75 -11.25
N LYS A 56 30.48 3.35 -11.81
CA LYS A 56 31.21 4.47 -11.19
C LYS A 56 30.37 5.76 -11.14
N VAL A 57 29.29 5.83 -11.88
CA VAL A 57 28.32 6.93 -11.84
C VAL A 57 27.20 6.61 -10.86
N LEU A 58 26.65 5.39 -10.90
CA LEU A 58 25.52 4.99 -10.07
C LEU A 58 25.91 4.78 -8.59
N GLY A 59 27.06 4.14 -8.33
CA GLY A 59 27.51 3.84 -6.97
C GLY A 59 27.54 5.06 -6.03
N PRO A 60 28.24 6.16 -6.37
CA PRO A 60 28.23 7.37 -5.55
C PRO A 60 26.83 7.98 -5.35
N LEU A 61 25.95 7.88 -6.33
CA LEU A 61 24.56 8.32 -6.20
C LEU A 61 23.79 7.48 -5.16
N LEU A 62 23.93 6.16 -5.21
CA LEU A 62 23.30 5.26 -4.22
C LEU A 62 23.86 5.50 -2.81
N GLU A 63 25.17 5.75 -2.70
CA GLU A 63 25.81 6.10 -1.42
C GLU A 63 25.28 7.41 -0.85
N GLU A 64 25.13 8.46 -1.68
CA GLU A 64 24.51 9.73 -1.29
C GLU A 64 23.07 9.51 -0.79
N LEU A 65 22.27 8.77 -1.55
CA LEU A 65 20.87 8.48 -1.19
C LEU A 65 20.77 7.66 0.10
N ALA A 66 21.66 6.68 0.30
CA ALA A 66 21.70 5.86 1.52
C ALA A 66 22.08 6.69 2.76
N GLN A 67 23.01 7.62 2.64
CA GLN A 67 23.38 8.55 3.72
C GLN A 67 22.20 9.43 4.12
N ASN A 68 21.41 9.89 3.15
CA ASN A 68 20.23 10.73 3.36
C ASN A 68 19.00 9.95 3.82
N ALA A 69 19.03 8.62 3.71
CA ALA A 69 17.90 7.75 4.06
C ALA A 69 17.61 7.68 5.57
N ASN A 70 18.53 8.17 6.43
CA ASN A 70 18.38 8.15 7.89
C ASN A 70 17.99 6.77 8.45
N GLY A 71 18.52 5.68 7.86
CA GLY A 71 18.24 4.31 8.27
C GLY A 71 16.94 3.71 7.76
N ALA A 72 16.21 4.38 6.86
CA ALA A 72 15.02 3.84 6.22
C ALA A 72 15.34 2.61 5.33
N TRP A 73 16.55 2.53 4.82
CA TRP A 73 17.11 1.39 4.10
C TRP A 73 18.65 1.38 4.22
N LYS A 74 19.26 0.25 3.92
CA LYS A 74 20.71 0.09 3.87
C LYS A 74 21.18 -0.16 2.44
N LEU A 75 22.36 0.39 2.10
CA LEU A 75 23.06 0.05 0.88
C LEU A 75 24.05 -1.09 1.18
N ALA A 76 24.11 -2.05 0.28
CA ALA A 76 25.12 -3.11 0.22
C ALA A 76 25.68 -3.15 -1.21
N LYS A 77 27.01 -3.21 -1.35
CA LYS A 77 27.67 -3.25 -2.67
C LYS A 77 28.31 -4.62 -2.83
N LEU A 78 27.96 -5.32 -3.93
CA LEU A 78 28.48 -6.63 -4.25
C LEU A 78 29.32 -6.56 -5.52
N ASN A 79 30.60 -6.81 -5.39
CA ASN A 79 31.48 -6.96 -6.54
C ASN A 79 31.24 -8.30 -7.22
N THR A 80 30.72 -8.29 -8.44
CA THR A 80 30.39 -9.50 -9.19
C THR A 80 31.60 -10.34 -9.59
N GLU A 81 32.82 -9.81 -9.53
CA GLU A 81 34.05 -10.55 -9.77
C GLU A 81 34.51 -11.31 -8.52
N GLU A 82 34.20 -10.77 -7.31
CA GLU A 82 34.48 -11.46 -6.04
C GLU A 82 33.40 -12.48 -5.68
N PHE A 83 32.16 -12.24 -6.10
CA PHE A 83 30.99 -13.07 -5.81
C PHE A 83 30.27 -13.54 -7.08
N PRO A 84 30.95 -14.25 -8.04
CA PRO A 84 30.34 -14.63 -9.32
C PRO A 84 29.17 -15.62 -9.17
N ASP A 85 29.21 -16.48 -8.16
CA ASP A 85 28.14 -17.45 -7.91
C ASP A 85 26.86 -16.76 -7.42
N LEU A 86 26.95 -15.75 -6.55
CA LEU A 86 25.83 -14.93 -6.12
C LEU A 86 25.24 -14.12 -7.29
N ALA A 87 26.10 -13.50 -8.11
CA ALA A 87 25.65 -12.78 -9.30
C ALA A 87 24.84 -13.71 -10.24
N LYS A 88 25.27 -14.94 -10.41
CA LYS A 88 24.56 -15.96 -11.20
C LYS A 88 23.26 -16.41 -10.53
N GLU A 89 23.26 -16.65 -9.21
CA GLU A 89 22.10 -17.06 -8.42
C GLU A 89 20.97 -16.01 -8.53
N PHE A 90 21.33 -14.72 -8.40
CA PHE A 90 20.38 -13.63 -8.54
C PHE A 90 20.11 -13.18 -9.97
N GLY A 91 20.60 -13.93 -10.97
CA GLY A 91 20.28 -13.73 -12.39
C GLY A 91 20.87 -12.45 -12.97
N ILE A 92 22.00 -11.94 -12.43
CA ILE A 92 22.64 -10.72 -12.91
C ILE A 92 23.24 -10.98 -14.30
N ARG A 93 22.64 -10.39 -15.34
CA ARG A 93 23.06 -10.51 -16.74
C ARG A 93 23.82 -9.31 -17.26
N GLY A 94 23.82 -8.22 -16.51
CA GLY A 94 24.49 -6.97 -16.86
C GLY A 94 24.62 -6.07 -15.63
N ILE A 95 25.63 -5.23 -15.60
CA ILE A 95 25.93 -4.30 -14.51
C ILE A 95 25.99 -2.86 -15.03
N PRO A 96 25.63 -1.85 -14.17
CA PRO A 96 25.12 -2.02 -12.82
C PRO A 96 23.74 -2.65 -12.78
N ALA A 97 23.47 -3.48 -11.79
CA ALA A 97 22.15 -3.99 -11.48
C ALA A 97 21.86 -3.75 -10.00
N VAL A 98 20.67 -3.26 -9.69
CA VAL A 98 20.28 -2.94 -8.33
C VAL A 98 19.05 -3.75 -7.96
N LYS A 99 19.08 -4.39 -6.80
CA LYS A 99 17.96 -5.16 -6.27
C LYS A 99 17.63 -4.71 -4.85
N MET A 100 16.34 -4.67 -4.52
CA MET A 100 15.88 -4.43 -3.15
C MET A 100 15.50 -5.74 -2.49
N PHE A 101 16.01 -5.95 -1.28
CA PHE A 101 15.69 -7.10 -0.43
C PHE A 101 14.86 -6.66 0.77
N VAL A 102 13.75 -7.36 1.01
CA VAL A 102 12.85 -7.18 2.14
C VAL A 102 12.47 -8.57 2.64
N GLU A 103 12.57 -8.80 3.94
CA GLU A 103 12.22 -10.08 4.59
C GLU A 103 12.88 -11.29 3.91
N GLY A 104 14.15 -11.16 3.55
CA GLY A 104 14.97 -12.21 2.94
C GLY A 104 14.73 -12.43 1.44
N LYS A 105 13.87 -11.65 0.78
CA LYS A 105 13.50 -11.83 -0.62
C LYS A 105 13.82 -10.59 -1.46
N SER A 106 14.24 -10.80 -2.71
CA SER A 106 14.31 -9.72 -3.69
C SER A 106 12.88 -9.36 -4.11
N VAL A 107 12.49 -8.09 -3.88
CA VAL A 107 11.14 -7.60 -4.12
C VAL A 107 11.02 -6.78 -5.41
N ASP A 108 12.10 -6.09 -5.81
CA ASP A 108 12.15 -5.32 -7.06
C ASP A 108 13.59 -5.11 -7.51
N GLU A 109 13.79 -4.72 -8.78
CA GLU A 109 15.11 -4.50 -9.38
C GLU A 109 15.08 -3.51 -10.54
N PHE A 110 16.23 -2.94 -10.82
CA PHE A 110 16.48 -2.27 -12.09
C PHE A 110 17.91 -2.55 -12.59
N VAL A 111 18.12 -2.36 -13.89
CA VAL A 111 19.43 -2.55 -14.56
C VAL A 111 19.83 -1.27 -15.28
N GLY A 112 21.12 -0.93 -15.19
CA GLY A 112 21.70 0.26 -15.81
C GLY A 112 21.84 1.45 -14.85
N ALA A 113 22.63 2.44 -15.25
CA ALA A 113 22.83 3.67 -14.48
C ALA A 113 21.65 4.63 -14.72
N LEU A 114 20.62 4.51 -13.89
CA LEU A 114 19.45 5.41 -13.94
C LEU A 114 19.81 6.81 -13.44
N PRO A 115 19.20 7.88 -13.99
CA PRO A 115 19.27 9.22 -13.44
C PRO A 115 18.73 9.30 -12.00
N LYS A 116 19.22 10.25 -11.20
CA LYS A 116 18.85 10.43 -9.78
C LYS A 116 17.34 10.37 -9.54
N TYR A 117 16.55 11.12 -10.30
CA TYR A 117 15.09 11.17 -10.12
C TYR A 117 14.38 9.81 -10.34
N GLN A 118 14.93 8.96 -11.23
CA GLN A 118 14.38 7.61 -11.46
C GLN A 118 14.74 6.65 -10.32
N VAL A 119 15.96 6.77 -9.77
CA VAL A 119 16.36 5.99 -8.60
C VAL A 119 15.54 6.41 -7.38
N GLU A 120 15.33 7.70 -7.15
CA GLU A 120 14.48 8.22 -6.07
C GLU A 120 13.04 7.74 -6.21
N TYR A 121 12.47 7.78 -7.42
CA TYR A 121 11.13 7.28 -7.70
C TYR A 121 11.03 5.77 -7.45
N TRP A 122 12.02 4.99 -7.91
CA TRP A 122 12.07 3.54 -7.67
C TRP A 122 12.15 3.23 -6.16
N LEU A 123 12.99 3.93 -5.41
CA LEU A 123 13.09 3.80 -3.96
C LEU A 123 11.74 4.12 -3.28
N GLN A 124 11.11 5.22 -3.66
CA GLN A 124 9.83 5.64 -3.10
C GLN A 124 8.73 4.60 -3.33
N LYS A 125 8.71 4.01 -4.53
CA LYS A 125 7.71 3.00 -4.90
C LYS A 125 7.95 1.65 -4.24
N THR A 126 9.22 1.26 -4.07
CA THR A 126 9.59 -0.12 -3.68
C THR A 126 9.82 -0.26 -2.18
N LEU A 127 10.24 0.82 -1.50
CA LEU A 127 10.44 0.78 -0.05
C LEU A 127 9.13 0.52 0.67
N PRO A 128 9.07 -0.48 1.56
CA PRO A 128 7.92 -0.63 2.43
C PRO A 128 7.78 0.59 3.33
N SER A 129 6.54 0.95 3.65
CA SER A 129 6.28 2.01 4.61
C SER A 129 7.00 1.74 5.94
N ARG A 130 7.62 2.77 6.51
CA ARG A 130 8.19 2.69 7.86
C ARG A 130 7.14 2.42 8.94
N TYR A 131 5.88 2.68 8.63
CA TYR A 131 4.70 2.42 9.46
C TYR A 131 4.06 1.06 9.17
N ARG A 132 4.77 0.15 8.48
CA ARG A 132 4.24 -1.19 8.16
C ARG A 132 3.72 -1.94 9.40
N LYS A 133 4.43 -1.83 10.53
CA LYS A 133 4.02 -2.46 11.79
C LYS A 133 2.73 -1.84 12.35
N ASP A 134 2.59 -0.52 12.24
CA ASP A 134 1.40 0.18 12.70
C ASP A 134 0.19 -0.14 11.81
N ILE A 135 0.40 -0.24 10.49
CA ILE A 135 -0.66 -0.66 9.54
C ILE A 135 -1.13 -2.08 9.85
N LEU A 136 -0.20 -3.03 10.06
CA LEU A 136 -0.54 -4.40 10.46
C LEU A 136 -1.26 -4.46 11.82
N ALA A 137 -0.86 -3.61 12.77
CA ALA A 137 -1.54 -3.51 14.07
C ALA A 137 -2.99 -2.97 13.89
N ALA A 138 -3.19 -1.97 13.04
CA ALA A 138 -4.51 -1.45 12.72
C ALA A 138 -5.37 -2.50 11.99
N GLU A 139 -4.79 -3.28 11.08
CA GLU A 139 -5.46 -4.39 10.41
C GLU A 139 -5.94 -5.44 11.42
N TYR A 140 -5.07 -5.84 12.34
CA TYR A 140 -5.41 -6.77 13.41
C TYR A 140 -6.55 -6.23 14.31
N LEU A 141 -6.46 -4.97 14.73
CA LEU A 141 -7.52 -4.33 15.52
C LEU A 141 -8.86 -4.29 14.77
N ALA A 142 -8.83 -3.96 13.49
CA ALA A 142 -10.04 -3.99 12.65
C ALA A 142 -10.65 -5.39 12.55
N ALA A 143 -9.82 -6.43 12.38
CA ALA A 143 -10.25 -7.82 12.33
C ALA A 143 -10.84 -8.31 13.67
N GLU A 144 -10.33 -7.80 14.80
CA GLU A 144 -10.85 -8.04 16.15
C GLU A 144 -12.19 -7.29 16.45
N GLY A 145 -12.71 -6.52 15.47
CA GLY A 145 -13.92 -5.73 15.66
C GLY A 145 -13.71 -4.46 16.50
N LYS A 146 -12.50 -3.90 16.51
CA LYS A 146 -12.10 -2.68 17.23
C LYS A 146 -11.75 -1.54 16.29
N PRO A 147 -12.67 -1.10 15.40
CA PRO A 147 -12.37 -0.05 14.44
C PRO A 147 -11.98 1.27 15.10
N ASP A 148 -12.56 1.60 16.25
CA ASP A 148 -12.29 2.83 16.98
C ASP A 148 -10.84 2.91 17.51
N GLU A 149 -10.19 1.77 17.74
CA GLU A 149 -8.77 1.70 18.11
C GLU A 149 -7.86 1.69 16.85
N ALA A 150 -8.33 1.13 15.74
CA ALA A 150 -7.55 1.06 14.49
C ALA A 150 -7.46 2.42 13.77
N MET A 151 -8.56 3.20 13.73
CA MET A 151 -8.61 4.48 13.01
C MET A 151 -7.55 5.48 13.44
N PRO A 152 -7.32 5.77 14.75
CA PRO A 152 -6.27 6.70 15.17
C PRO A 152 -4.87 6.29 14.73
N VAL A 153 -4.58 4.99 14.70
CA VAL A 153 -3.28 4.46 14.22
C VAL A 153 -3.07 4.80 12.75
N LEU A 154 -4.09 4.56 11.92
CA LEU A 154 -4.05 4.88 10.49
C LEU A 154 -3.98 6.39 10.23
N GLU A 155 -4.63 7.21 11.05
CA GLU A 155 -4.54 8.67 10.97
C GLU A 155 -3.12 9.17 11.23
N ILE A 156 -2.42 8.60 12.23
CA ILE A 156 -1.02 8.92 12.50
C ILE A 156 -0.14 8.51 11.31
N VAL A 157 -0.38 7.36 10.70
CA VAL A 157 0.33 6.94 9.48
C VAL A 157 0.13 7.96 8.38
N LEU A 158 -1.11 8.36 8.10
CA LEU A 158 -1.43 9.32 7.03
C LEU A 158 -0.97 10.75 7.31
N GLN A 159 -0.81 11.16 8.57
CA GLN A 159 -0.19 12.44 8.92
C GLN A 159 1.30 12.47 8.52
N ASN A 160 1.99 11.35 8.59
CA ASN A 160 3.42 11.24 8.30
C ASN A 160 3.70 10.78 6.86
N GLU A 161 2.84 9.95 6.29
CA GLU A 161 2.88 9.43 4.93
C GLU A 161 1.52 9.66 4.24
N PRO A 162 1.20 10.89 3.80
CA PRO A 162 -0.11 11.21 3.20
C PRO A 162 -0.45 10.36 1.96
N GLU A 163 0.58 9.90 1.25
CA GLU A 163 0.44 9.07 0.04
C GLU A 163 0.41 7.56 0.32
N ASN A 164 0.38 7.14 1.60
CA ASN A 164 0.30 5.73 1.94
C ASN A 164 -1.07 5.15 1.56
N ILE A 165 -1.11 4.47 0.43
CA ILE A 165 -2.35 3.94 -0.17
C ILE A 165 -3.00 2.89 0.72
N GLU A 166 -2.21 1.99 1.31
CA GLU A 166 -2.71 0.91 2.17
C GLU A 166 -3.46 1.48 3.38
N ALA A 167 -2.83 2.41 4.09
CA ALA A 167 -3.46 3.08 5.24
C ALA A 167 -4.70 3.89 4.83
N ARG A 168 -4.67 4.55 3.65
CA ARG A 168 -5.77 5.36 3.13
C ARG A 168 -7.00 4.51 2.80
N VAL A 169 -6.79 3.39 2.09
CA VAL A 169 -7.87 2.45 1.73
C VAL A 169 -8.47 1.81 2.98
N MET A 170 -7.60 1.39 3.92
CA MET A 170 -8.06 0.79 5.18
C MET A 170 -8.88 1.79 6.00
N LEU A 171 -8.40 3.04 6.17
CA LEU A 171 -9.15 4.08 6.89
C LEU A 171 -10.48 4.39 6.21
N ALA A 172 -10.48 4.54 4.87
CA ALA A 172 -11.71 4.77 4.11
C ALA A 172 -12.74 3.65 4.32
N ARG A 173 -12.30 2.39 4.35
CA ARG A 173 -13.16 1.24 4.64
C ARG A 173 -13.75 1.30 6.06
N LEU A 174 -12.96 1.68 7.06
CA LEU A 174 -13.40 1.74 8.46
C LEU A 174 -14.41 2.86 8.70
N VAL A 175 -14.24 4.02 8.05
CA VAL A 175 -15.14 5.16 8.23
C VAL A 175 -16.38 5.13 7.33
N LEU A 176 -16.45 4.23 6.34
CA LEU A 176 -17.43 4.21 5.27
C LEU A 176 -18.90 4.34 5.74
N PHE A 177 -19.31 3.62 6.77
CA PHE A 177 -20.69 3.62 7.26
C PHE A 177 -20.99 4.73 8.28
N ASN A 178 -19.96 5.26 8.94
CA ASN A 178 -20.10 6.32 9.94
C ASN A 178 -19.93 7.71 9.31
N ASP A 179 -19.00 7.86 8.38
CA ASP A 179 -18.73 9.09 7.63
C ASP A 179 -18.45 8.75 6.16
N PRO A 180 -19.50 8.46 5.37
CA PRO A 180 -19.35 8.07 3.98
C PRO A 180 -18.71 9.15 3.12
N LYS A 181 -18.96 10.44 3.43
CA LYS A 181 -18.32 11.53 2.71
C LYS A 181 -16.80 11.50 2.88
N ARG A 182 -16.34 11.39 4.13
CA ARG A 182 -14.90 11.26 4.44
C ARG A 182 -14.27 10.05 3.73
N ALA A 183 -14.98 8.90 3.70
CA ALA A 183 -14.52 7.72 2.99
C ALA A 183 -14.29 7.98 1.49
N GLY A 184 -15.20 8.69 0.85
CA GLY A 184 -15.09 9.12 -0.54
C GLY A 184 -13.93 10.10 -0.75
N ASP A 185 -13.84 11.14 0.09
CA ASP A 185 -12.81 12.18 0.01
C ASP A 185 -11.39 11.59 0.16
N LEU A 186 -11.20 10.62 1.07
CA LEU A 186 -9.92 9.91 1.24
C LEU A 186 -9.43 9.23 -0.05
N LEU A 187 -10.34 8.82 -0.93
CA LEU A 187 -10.02 8.06 -2.13
C LEU A 187 -10.20 8.84 -3.43
N GLU A 188 -10.68 10.10 -3.41
CA GLU A 188 -11.16 10.83 -4.59
C GLU A 188 -10.16 10.84 -5.77
N LYS A 189 -8.88 11.05 -5.50
CA LYS A 189 -7.81 11.14 -6.51
C LYS A 189 -6.84 9.95 -6.48
N THR A 190 -7.26 8.86 -5.86
CA THR A 190 -6.38 7.70 -5.67
C THR A 190 -6.55 6.73 -6.84
N GLU A 191 -5.48 6.53 -7.61
CA GLU A 191 -5.41 5.54 -8.68
C GLU A 191 -4.24 4.61 -8.39
N GLU A 192 -4.53 3.42 -7.90
CA GLU A 192 -3.53 2.40 -7.63
C GLU A 192 -4.06 1.03 -8.06
N PRO A 193 -3.44 0.38 -9.08
CA PRO A 193 -3.93 -0.89 -9.63
C PRO A 193 -4.08 -1.99 -8.59
N LEU A 194 -3.18 -2.06 -7.61
CA LEU A 194 -3.21 -3.09 -6.55
C LEU A 194 -4.47 -2.99 -5.68
N TYR A 195 -4.97 -1.77 -5.45
CA TYR A 195 -6.16 -1.49 -4.63
C TYR A 195 -7.37 -1.05 -5.46
N GLY A 196 -7.28 -1.08 -6.78
CA GLY A 196 -8.29 -0.50 -7.70
C GLY A 196 -9.70 -0.99 -7.42
N GLU A 197 -9.89 -2.30 -7.23
CA GLU A 197 -11.19 -2.86 -6.93
C GLU A 197 -11.76 -2.41 -5.58
N GLN A 198 -10.93 -2.31 -4.55
CA GLN A 198 -11.34 -1.85 -3.22
C GLN A 198 -11.69 -0.37 -3.25
N ILE A 199 -10.88 0.45 -3.93
CA ILE A 199 -11.10 1.89 -4.10
C ILE A 199 -12.42 2.14 -4.81
N GLU A 200 -12.68 1.48 -5.95
CA GLU A 200 -13.93 1.61 -6.70
C GLU A 200 -15.15 1.19 -5.88
N SER A 201 -15.04 0.07 -5.14
CA SER A 201 -16.09 -0.41 -4.27
C SER A 201 -16.45 0.61 -3.18
N ILE A 202 -15.45 1.11 -2.45
CA ILE A 202 -15.66 2.09 -1.38
C ILE A 202 -16.23 3.39 -1.93
N ARG A 203 -15.72 3.90 -3.07
CA ARG A 203 -16.25 5.10 -3.74
C ARG A 203 -17.72 4.94 -4.12
N ALA A 204 -18.09 3.82 -4.74
CA ALA A 204 -19.47 3.56 -5.16
C ALA A 204 -20.40 3.49 -3.94
N MET A 205 -20.01 2.77 -2.89
CA MET A 205 -20.80 2.68 -1.66
C MET A 205 -20.89 4.02 -0.93
N SER A 206 -19.79 4.77 -0.85
CA SER A 206 -19.75 6.14 -0.29
C SER A 206 -20.77 7.04 -0.99
N ARG A 207 -20.77 7.06 -2.36
CA ARG A 207 -21.74 7.84 -3.14
C ARG A 207 -23.18 7.46 -2.78
N LEU A 208 -23.50 6.17 -2.70
CA LEU A 208 -24.83 5.69 -2.32
C LEU A 208 -25.25 6.15 -0.93
N LEU A 209 -24.34 6.03 0.04
CA LEU A 209 -24.59 6.41 1.43
C LEU A 209 -24.76 7.93 1.59
N VAL A 210 -24.05 8.74 0.80
CA VAL A 210 -24.25 10.19 0.74
C VAL A 210 -25.61 10.53 0.14
N LEU A 211 -26.06 9.86 -0.93
CA LEU A 211 -27.37 10.05 -1.53
C LEU A 211 -28.53 9.75 -0.59
N LYS A 212 -28.33 8.94 0.46
CA LYS A 212 -29.35 8.75 1.51
C LYS A 212 -29.76 10.07 2.17
N THR A 213 -28.85 11.01 2.32
CA THR A 213 -29.12 12.32 2.99
C THR A 213 -29.88 13.29 2.09
N ASP A 214 -29.73 13.16 0.78
CA ASP A 214 -30.45 13.95 -0.23
C ASP A 214 -30.83 13.09 -1.45
N PRO A 215 -31.93 12.33 -1.36
CA PRO A 215 -32.43 11.54 -2.49
C PRO A 215 -32.99 12.37 -3.64
N SER A 216 -33.09 13.71 -3.52
CA SER A 216 -33.65 14.57 -4.57
C SER A 216 -32.80 14.57 -5.85
N ALA A 217 -31.50 14.26 -5.73
CA ALA A 217 -30.59 14.11 -6.86
C ALA A 217 -30.85 12.85 -7.72
N LEU A 218 -31.65 11.89 -7.22
CA LEU A 218 -31.95 10.66 -7.95
C LEU A 218 -33.02 10.91 -9.02
N PRO A 219 -32.87 10.31 -10.24
CA PRO A 219 -33.86 10.40 -11.31
C PRO A 219 -35.25 9.95 -10.87
N ASP A 220 -36.29 10.54 -11.42
CA ASP A 220 -37.68 10.11 -11.24
C ASP A 220 -37.98 8.93 -12.16
N SER A 221 -38.26 7.76 -11.61
CA SER A 221 -38.48 6.50 -12.33
C SER A 221 -39.24 5.53 -11.42
N PRO A 222 -39.98 4.55 -11.97
CA PRO A 222 -40.58 3.48 -11.15
C PRO A 222 -39.61 2.71 -10.27
N GLY A 223 -38.34 2.60 -10.65
CA GLY A 223 -37.27 1.95 -9.88
C GLY A 223 -36.78 2.75 -8.68
N ARG A 224 -37.04 4.07 -8.62
CA ARG A 224 -36.57 4.98 -7.57
C ARG A 224 -36.85 4.51 -6.14
N PRO A 225 -38.10 4.12 -5.79
CA PRO A 225 -38.37 3.66 -4.41
C PRO A 225 -37.57 2.42 -4.01
N TYR A 226 -37.41 1.48 -4.91
CA TYR A 226 -36.61 0.26 -4.66
C TYR A 226 -35.12 0.60 -4.50
N TYR A 227 -34.59 1.55 -5.30
CA TYR A 227 -33.22 2.00 -5.19
C TYR A 227 -32.94 2.69 -3.84
N ILE A 228 -33.88 3.54 -3.38
CA ILE A 228 -33.80 4.18 -2.06
C ILE A 228 -33.82 3.11 -0.96
N ASN A 229 -34.72 2.11 -1.06
CA ASN A 229 -34.73 1.00 -0.11
C ASN A 229 -33.41 0.25 -0.07
N GLY A 230 -32.76 0.03 -1.22
CA GLY A 230 -31.43 -0.55 -1.32
C GLY A 230 -30.37 0.29 -0.60
N ILE A 231 -30.38 1.61 -0.78
CA ILE A 231 -29.49 2.55 -0.09
C ILE A 231 -29.73 2.54 1.43
N GLU A 232 -31.00 2.51 1.87
CA GLU A 232 -31.33 2.45 3.28
C GLU A 232 -30.87 1.14 3.95
N ALA A 233 -31.04 0.02 3.26
CA ALA A 233 -30.56 -1.28 3.70
C ALA A 233 -29.02 -1.29 3.78
N LEU A 234 -28.34 -0.76 2.76
CA LEU A 234 -26.88 -0.62 2.75
C LEU A 234 -26.38 0.21 3.94
N ALA A 235 -27.05 1.31 4.26
CA ALA A 235 -26.70 2.16 5.40
C ALA A 235 -26.85 1.46 6.76
N LYS A 236 -27.68 0.44 6.83
CA LYS A 236 -27.85 -0.43 8.01
C LYS A 236 -26.91 -1.63 7.97
N GLN A 237 -26.06 -1.74 6.94
CA GLN A 237 -25.22 -2.90 6.66
C GLN A 237 -26.03 -4.21 6.45
N ASP A 238 -27.31 -4.09 6.11
CA ASP A 238 -28.14 -5.21 5.68
C ASP A 238 -27.88 -5.48 4.19
N PHE A 239 -26.76 -6.17 3.92
CA PHE A 239 -26.32 -6.46 2.56
C PHE A 239 -27.26 -7.42 1.82
N ASP A 240 -27.99 -8.31 2.54
CA ASP A 240 -28.99 -9.19 1.93
C ASP A 240 -30.14 -8.37 1.34
N ALA A 241 -30.73 -7.48 2.14
CA ALA A 241 -31.82 -6.62 1.69
C ALA A 241 -31.34 -5.61 0.63
N ALA A 242 -30.12 -5.08 0.76
CA ALA A 242 -29.55 -4.14 -0.20
C ALA A 242 -29.36 -4.79 -1.58
N LEU A 243 -28.73 -5.98 -1.64
CA LEU A 243 -28.52 -6.71 -2.90
C LEU A 243 -29.84 -7.04 -3.58
N ARG A 244 -30.82 -7.52 -2.81
CA ARG A 244 -32.17 -7.85 -3.33
C ARG A 244 -32.81 -6.63 -3.96
N ALA A 245 -32.85 -5.50 -3.25
CA ALA A 245 -33.45 -4.28 -3.74
C ALA A 245 -32.77 -3.75 -5.01
N PHE A 246 -31.42 -3.73 -5.06
CA PHE A 246 -30.70 -3.29 -6.25
C PHE A 246 -30.89 -4.23 -7.45
N ILE A 247 -30.97 -5.55 -7.22
CA ILE A 247 -31.27 -6.54 -8.28
C ILE A 247 -32.70 -6.35 -8.82
N ASP A 248 -33.67 -6.01 -7.97
CA ASP A 248 -35.03 -5.73 -8.41
C ASP A 248 -35.09 -4.46 -9.28
N VAL A 249 -34.33 -3.41 -8.91
CA VAL A 249 -34.20 -2.22 -9.81
C VAL A 249 -33.56 -2.60 -11.14
N LEU A 250 -32.54 -3.47 -11.15
CA LEU A 250 -31.89 -3.95 -12.38
C LEU A 250 -32.86 -4.61 -13.36
N LYS A 251 -33.84 -5.38 -12.83
CA LYS A 251 -34.85 -6.05 -13.65
C LYS A 251 -35.86 -5.08 -14.24
N GLU A 252 -36.13 -3.94 -13.57
CA GLU A 252 -37.13 -2.95 -13.99
C GLU A 252 -36.53 -1.82 -14.84
N ASP A 253 -35.38 -1.28 -14.41
CA ASP A 253 -34.69 -0.15 -15.04
C ASP A 253 -33.18 -0.32 -14.90
N ARG A 254 -32.59 -1.08 -15.81
CA ARG A 254 -31.18 -1.43 -15.81
C ARG A 254 -30.24 -0.22 -15.76
N TYR A 255 -30.61 0.85 -16.45
CA TYR A 255 -29.77 2.03 -16.61
C TYR A 255 -30.08 3.14 -15.60
N TYR A 256 -30.96 2.86 -14.64
CA TYR A 256 -31.27 3.81 -13.59
C TYR A 256 -30.01 4.39 -12.94
N ASP A 257 -30.00 5.72 -12.73
CA ASP A 257 -28.89 6.44 -12.08
C ASP A 257 -27.50 6.09 -12.67
N ASP A 258 -27.38 6.14 -14.00
CA ASP A 258 -26.15 5.82 -14.72
C ASP A 258 -25.61 4.42 -14.41
N ASP A 259 -26.47 3.40 -14.61
CA ASP A 259 -26.15 1.99 -14.31
C ASP A 259 -25.88 1.75 -12.80
N GLY A 260 -26.49 2.58 -11.97
CA GLY A 260 -26.30 2.62 -10.51
C GLY A 260 -26.57 1.29 -9.82
N PRO A 261 -27.69 0.58 -10.10
CA PRO A 261 -28.00 -0.70 -9.47
C PRO A 261 -26.92 -1.77 -9.72
N ARG A 262 -26.40 -1.84 -10.95
CA ARG A 262 -25.31 -2.76 -11.28
C ARG A 262 -24.02 -2.38 -10.55
N LYS A 263 -23.66 -1.10 -10.56
CA LYS A 263 -22.50 -0.58 -9.84
C LYS A 263 -22.61 -0.86 -8.32
N ALA A 264 -23.82 -0.70 -7.75
CA ALA A 264 -24.10 -0.99 -6.35
C ALA A 264 -23.88 -2.47 -6.00
N CYS A 265 -24.45 -3.39 -6.78
CA CYS A 265 -24.25 -4.82 -6.56
C CYS A 265 -22.79 -5.23 -6.66
N ILE A 266 -22.08 -4.76 -7.70
CA ILE A 266 -20.64 -5.03 -7.87
C ILE A 266 -19.83 -4.50 -6.68
N ALA A 267 -20.12 -3.28 -6.22
CA ALA A 267 -19.44 -2.68 -5.09
C ALA A 267 -19.65 -3.51 -3.80
N ILE A 268 -20.86 -3.96 -3.55
CA ILE A 268 -21.16 -4.82 -2.38
C ILE A 268 -20.43 -6.17 -2.49
N PHE A 269 -20.43 -6.83 -3.65
CA PHE A 269 -19.70 -8.08 -3.85
C PHE A 269 -18.19 -7.92 -3.61
N LYS A 270 -17.58 -6.85 -4.12
CA LYS A 270 -16.17 -6.54 -3.91
C LYS A 270 -15.86 -6.21 -2.44
N TYR A 271 -16.77 -5.51 -1.76
CA TYR A 271 -16.64 -5.16 -0.35
C TYR A 271 -16.68 -6.39 0.57
N LEU A 272 -17.61 -7.32 0.30
CA LEU A 272 -17.78 -8.56 1.05
C LEU A 272 -16.72 -9.61 0.71
N GLY A 273 -16.25 -9.61 -0.52
CA GLY A 273 -15.34 -10.62 -1.07
C GLY A 273 -16.10 -11.77 -1.77
N GLU A 274 -15.37 -12.51 -2.60
CA GLU A 274 -15.94 -13.58 -3.44
C GLU A 274 -16.45 -14.78 -2.64
N GLU A 275 -15.76 -15.12 -1.56
CA GLU A 275 -16.08 -16.27 -0.70
C GLU A 275 -17.23 -16.01 0.28
N HIS A 276 -17.68 -14.75 0.39
CA HIS A 276 -18.76 -14.40 1.29
C HIS A 276 -20.09 -15.05 0.84
N GLU A 277 -20.86 -15.61 1.77
CA GLU A 277 -22.11 -16.34 1.49
C GLU A 277 -23.11 -15.54 0.65
N LEU A 278 -23.26 -14.23 0.92
CA LEU A 278 -24.16 -13.36 0.15
C LEU A 278 -23.64 -13.12 -1.27
N SER A 279 -22.32 -13.01 -1.47
CA SER A 279 -21.73 -12.91 -2.79
C SER A 279 -22.05 -14.15 -3.62
N GLN A 280 -21.87 -15.34 -3.07
CA GLN A 280 -22.20 -16.61 -3.72
C GLN A 280 -23.70 -16.76 -3.97
N LYS A 281 -24.54 -16.40 -2.99
CA LYS A 281 -26.01 -16.47 -3.08
C LYS A 281 -26.56 -15.63 -4.24
N TYR A 282 -26.11 -14.36 -4.35
CA TYR A 282 -26.70 -13.39 -5.28
C TYR A 282 -26.03 -13.31 -6.65
N ARG A 283 -24.81 -13.83 -6.85
CA ARG A 283 -24.10 -13.76 -8.14
C ARG A 283 -24.91 -14.30 -9.31
N ARG A 284 -25.60 -15.43 -9.14
CA ARG A 284 -26.38 -16.04 -10.21
C ARG A 284 -27.57 -15.19 -10.58
N GLU A 285 -28.31 -14.68 -9.59
CA GLU A 285 -29.49 -13.83 -9.80
C GLU A 285 -29.10 -12.51 -10.42
N PHE A 286 -28.04 -11.87 -9.92
CA PHE A 286 -27.44 -10.67 -10.47
C PHE A 286 -27.06 -10.87 -11.95
N SER A 287 -26.33 -11.93 -12.27
CA SER A 287 -25.95 -12.23 -13.66
C SER A 287 -27.17 -12.41 -14.55
N SER A 288 -28.22 -13.10 -14.10
CA SER A 288 -29.46 -13.27 -14.85
C SER A 288 -30.17 -11.93 -15.12
N ALA A 289 -30.18 -11.03 -14.11
CA ALA A 289 -30.82 -9.71 -14.26
C ALA A 289 -30.10 -8.77 -15.24
N LEU A 290 -28.84 -9.04 -15.58
CA LEU A 290 -28.08 -8.28 -16.56
C LEU A 290 -28.49 -8.57 -18.04
N TYR A 291 -29.20 -9.66 -18.29
CA TYR A 291 -29.56 -10.13 -19.63
C TYR A 291 -31.08 -10.10 -19.90
N VAL A 292 -31.82 -9.51 -18.99
CA VAL A 292 -33.25 -9.20 -19.16
C VAL A 292 -33.40 -7.79 -19.71
#